data_c2484206504123c702b89ed961ab5a75
#
_entry.id   c2484206504123c702b89ed961ab5a75
#
_cell.length_a   1.000
_cell.length_b   1.000
_cell.length_c   1.000
_cell.angle_alpha   90.00
_cell.angle_beta   90.00
_cell.angle_gamma   90.00
#
_symmetry.space_group_name_H-M   'P 1'
#
loop_
_entity.id
_entity.type
_entity.pdbx_description
1 polymer ?
#
loop_
_entity_poly.entity_id
_entity_poly.type
_entity_poly.pdbx_seq_one_letter_code
_entity_poly.pdbx_strand_id
1 'polypeptide(L)'
;MLVTSQRERCTVTNTIDYGNLMHRAMRGLIQQVLTDVKKDGLPGEHHFFVTFDTMHPDVEIADWLSDRYPGEMTVVIQHWFDNLEVTDEGFTITLNFGDNPETLYIPYDAIKTFVDPSVEFGLRFETQDEESDASVVDIDEAPMDEMVEPEDHDDTPKEAEIVSLDQFRK
;
A
#
# COMPACT_ATOMS: atom_id res chain seq x y z
N MET A 1 -15.97 -9.63 57.93
CA MET A 1 -15.25 -8.89 56.89
C MET A 1 -15.31 -9.70 55.62
N LEU A 2 -16.21 -9.35 54.74
CA LEU A 2 -16.40 -9.99 53.45
C LEU A 2 -15.56 -9.25 52.42
N VAL A 3 -14.48 -9.87 51.93
CA VAL A 3 -13.69 -9.36 50.82
C VAL A 3 -14.35 -9.83 49.53
N THR A 4 -15.08 -8.93 48.89
CA THR A 4 -15.69 -9.18 47.61
C THR A 4 -14.60 -9.07 46.55
N SER A 5 -14.10 -10.22 46.09
CA SER A 5 -13.20 -10.32 44.93
C SER A 5 -13.99 -9.98 43.68
N GLN A 6 -13.82 -8.78 43.16
CA GLN A 6 -14.27 -8.42 41.81
C GLN A 6 -13.32 -9.11 40.82
N ARG A 7 -13.79 -10.17 40.21
CA ARG A 7 -13.20 -10.73 38.99
C ARG A 7 -13.44 -9.74 37.86
N GLU A 8 -12.42 -8.99 37.53
CA GLU A 8 -12.38 -8.28 36.25
C GLU A 8 -12.50 -9.30 35.12
N ARG A 9 -13.66 -9.28 34.50
CA ARG A 9 -13.86 -10.03 33.24
C ARG A 9 -13.06 -9.32 32.17
N CYS A 10 -11.88 -9.81 31.92
CA CYS A 10 -11.15 -9.50 30.70
C CYS A 10 -12.01 -10.02 29.55
N THR A 11 -12.82 -9.17 28.95
CA THR A 11 -13.47 -9.45 27.68
C THR A 11 -12.39 -9.43 26.60
N VAL A 12 -11.82 -10.60 26.33
CA VAL A 12 -11.03 -10.80 25.12
C VAL A 12 -12.03 -10.67 23.98
N THR A 13 -12.07 -9.49 23.38
CA THR A 13 -12.79 -9.30 22.11
C THR A 13 -12.08 -10.14 21.08
N ASN A 14 -12.66 -11.28 20.76
CA ASN A 14 -12.14 -12.21 19.76
C ASN A 14 -12.46 -11.67 18.35
N THR A 15 -11.95 -10.47 18.06
CA THR A 15 -12.04 -9.84 16.74
C THR A 15 -10.82 -10.21 15.93
N ILE A 16 -11.05 -10.59 14.66
CA ILE A 16 -9.96 -10.87 13.72
C ILE A 16 -9.42 -9.51 13.25
N ASP A 17 -8.16 -9.25 13.52
CA ASP A 17 -7.47 -8.04 13.08
C ASP A 17 -6.94 -8.22 11.65
N TYR A 18 -7.81 -7.99 10.69
CA TYR A 18 -7.48 -8.10 9.27
C TYR A 18 -6.41 -7.09 8.84
N GLY A 19 -6.36 -5.90 9.46
CA GLY A 19 -5.36 -4.88 9.19
C GLY A 19 -3.95 -5.40 9.47
N ASN A 20 -3.70 -5.90 10.68
CA ASN A 20 -2.41 -6.48 11.03
C ASN A 20 -2.06 -7.73 10.21
N LEU A 21 -3.04 -8.54 9.87
CA LEU A 21 -2.81 -9.71 9.00
C LEU A 21 -2.39 -9.29 7.59
N MET A 22 -3.05 -8.27 7.05
CA MET A 22 -2.70 -7.70 5.73
C MET A 22 -1.30 -7.09 5.74
N HIS A 23 -0.97 -6.27 6.74
CA HIS A 23 0.37 -5.68 6.90
C HIS A 23 1.46 -6.75 6.93
N ARG A 24 1.24 -7.81 7.71
CA ARG A 24 2.19 -8.93 7.78
C ARG A 24 2.36 -9.64 6.43
N ALA A 25 1.26 -9.85 5.71
CA ALA A 25 1.30 -10.46 4.38
C ALA A 25 2.06 -9.57 3.37
N MET A 26 1.81 -8.27 3.38
CA MET A 26 2.50 -7.31 2.52
C MET A 26 4.00 -7.24 2.81
N ARG A 27 4.42 -7.22 4.09
CA ARG A 27 5.84 -7.29 4.48
C ARG A 27 6.49 -8.56 3.94
N GLY A 28 5.85 -9.71 4.14
CA GLY A 28 6.35 -10.99 3.64
C GLY A 28 6.52 -11.00 2.12
N LEU A 29 5.61 -10.36 1.39
CA LEU A 29 5.71 -10.22 -0.06
C LEU A 29 6.92 -9.38 -0.46
N ILE A 30 7.10 -8.19 0.14
CA ILE A 30 8.25 -7.33 -0.16
C ILE A 30 9.57 -8.04 0.20
N GLN A 31 9.63 -8.68 1.36
CA GLN A 31 10.80 -9.47 1.78
C GLN A 31 11.13 -10.57 0.76
N GLN A 32 10.14 -11.31 0.29
CA GLN A 32 10.35 -12.35 -0.71
C GLN A 32 10.86 -11.78 -2.04
N VAL A 33 10.21 -10.73 -2.55
CA VAL A 33 10.62 -10.05 -3.78
C VAL A 33 12.06 -9.55 -3.71
N LEU A 34 12.42 -8.84 -2.62
CA LEU A 34 13.79 -8.34 -2.43
C LEU A 34 14.81 -9.46 -2.23
N THR A 35 14.41 -10.59 -1.62
CA THR A 35 15.27 -11.76 -1.49
C THR A 35 15.57 -12.38 -2.86
N ASP A 36 14.59 -12.47 -3.72
CA ASP A 36 14.75 -12.99 -5.08
C ASP A 36 15.63 -12.02 -5.92
N VAL A 37 15.41 -10.71 -5.79
CA VAL A 37 16.25 -9.69 -6.42
C VAL A 37 17.70 -9.74 -5.92
N LYS A 38 17.92 -10.02 -4.64
CA LYS A 38 19.28 -10.22 -4.09
C LYS A 38 20.00 -11.39 -4.73
N LYS A 39 19.28 -12.47 -5.05
CA LYS A 39 19.85 -13.69 -5.63
C LYS A 39 20.09 -13.58 -7.13
N ASP A 40 19.07 -13.11 -7.84
CA ASP A 40 18.98 -13.21 -9.30
C ASP A 40 19.11 -11.84 -10.00
N GLY A 41 19.14 -10.75 -9.24
CA GLY A 41 19.06 -9.38 -9.75
C GLY A 41 17.63 -9.00 -10.14
N LEU A 42 17.46 -7.76 -10.58
CA LEU A 42 16.18 -7.28 -11.12
C LEU A 42 15.93 -7.92 -12.48
N PRO A 43 14.81 -8.64 -12.66
CA PRO A 43 14.49 -9.26 -13.94
C PRO A 43 14.00 -8.22 -14.94
N GLY A 44 14.61 -8.21 -16.15
CA GLY A 44 14.16 -7.42 -17.28
C GLY A 44 14.09 -5.91 -17.02
N GLU A 45 12.93 -5.32 -17.26
CA GLU A 45 12.65 -3.89 -17.11
C GLU A 45 12.00 -3.53 -15.76
N HIS A 46 12.01 -4.47 -14.81
CA HIS A 46 11.44 -4.22 -13.48
C HIS A 46 12.18 -3.11 -12.74
N HIS A 47 11.42 -2.28 -12.06
CA HIS A 47 11.93 -1.24 -11.18
C HIS A 47 10.95 -0.97 -10.05
N PHE A 48 11.46 -0.73 -8.86
CA PHE A 48 10.62 -0.55 -7.69
C PHE A 48 10.70 0.89 -7.18
N PHE A 49 9.56 1.48 -6.95
CA PHE A 49 9.42 2.72 -6.19
C PHE A 49 9.03 2.38 -4.76
N VAL A 50 9.89 2.70 -3.82
CA VAL A 50 9.65 2.48 -2.39
C VAL A 50 9.55 3.83 -1.71
N THR A 51 8.37 4.16 -1.22
CA THR A 51 8.13 5.37 -0.42
C THR A 51 8.09 4.97 1.05
N PHE A 52 8.86 5.67 1.88
CA PHE A 52 8.94 5.38 3.31
C PHE A 52 9.01 6.66 4.13
N ASP A 53 8.66 6.54 5.41
CA ASP A 53 8.73 7.61 6.39
C ASP A 53 10.19 7.79 6.86
N THR A 54 10.77 8.97 6.58
CA THR A 54 12.13 9.31 6.99
C THR A 54 12.24 9.67 8.47
N MET A 55 11.11 9.92 9.13
CA MET A 55 11.07 10.22 10.57
C MET A 55 10.92 8.96 11.44
N HIS A 56 10.74 7.80 10.82
CA HIS A 56 10.67 6.56 11.57
C HIS A 56 11.98 6.31 12.33
N PRO A 57 11.94 5.96 13.64
CA PRO A 57 13.13 5.90 14.49
C PRO A 57 14.17 4.86 14.05
N ASP A 58 13.75 3.82 13.35
CA ASP A 58 14.62 2.74 12.90
C ASP A 58 15.11 2.93 11.44
N VAL A 59 14.74 4.02 10.78
CA VAL A 59 15.26 4.36 9.45
C VAL A 59 16.65 4.92 9.58
N GLU A 60 17.60 4.36 8.84
CA GLU A 60 18.96 4.87 8.77
C GLU A 60 19.24 5.39 7.36
N ILE A 61 19.41 6.69 7.25
CA ILE A 61 19.78 7.41 6.03
C ILE A 61 20.81 8.49 6.36
N ALA A 62 21.53 8.98 5.35
CA ALA A 62 22.48 10.08 5.56
C ALA A 62 21.74 11.36 6.00
N ASP A 63 22.35 12.14 6.90
CA ASP A 63 21.76 13.36 7.48
C ASP A 63 21.28 14.34 6.39
N TRP A 64 22.04 14.51 5.32
CA TRP A 64 21.69 15.40 4.23
C TRP A 64 20.45 14.94 3.43
N LEU A 65 20.20 13.62 3.40
CA LEU A 65 18.96 13.06 2.81
C LEU A 65 17.77 13.32 3.72
N SER A 66 17.94 13.13 5.03
CA SER A 66 16.92 13.45 6.03
C SER A 66 16.56 14.93 6.04
N ASP A 67 17.54 15.82 5.92
CA ASP A 67 17.31 17.27 5.83
C ASP A 67 16.58 17.67 4.54
N ARG A 68 16.86 16.97 3.44
CA ARG A 68 16.25 17.24 2.14
C ARG A 68 14.83 16.71 2.02
N TYR A 69 14.56 15.59 2.69
CA TYR A 69 13.28 14.88 2.66
C TYR A 69 12.73 14.66 4.07
N PRO A 70 12.34 15.74 4.76
CA PRO A 70 11.75 15.63 6.09
C PRO A 70 10.31 15.10 5.98
N GLY A 71 10.08 13.89 6.47
CA GLY A 71 8.76 13.27 6.48
C GLY A 71 8.68 12.03 5.62
N GLU A 72 8.86 12.12 4.32
CA GLU A 72 8.85 10.95 3.45
C GLU A 72 9.84 11.07 2.29
N MET A 73 10.32 9.92 1.85
CA MET A 73 11.23 9.80 0.72
C MET A 73 10.83 8.65 -0.17
N THR A 74 10.92 8.84 -1.48
CA THR A 74 10.76 7.77 -2.46
C THR A 74 12.10 7.44 -3.07
N VAL A 75 12.50 6.19 -3.00
CA VAL A 75 13.69 5.65 -3.65
C VAL A 75 13.29 4.76 -4.82
N VAL A 76 14.14 4.74 -5.84
CA VAL A 76 13.95 3.91 -7.03
C VAL A 76 15.05 2.86 -7.06
N ILE A 77 14.66 1.60 -7.03
CA ILE A 77 15.54 0.45 -7.21
C ILE A 77 15.46 0.05 -8.68
N GLN A 78 16.48 0.42 -9.45
CA GLN A 78 16.55 0.19 -10.88
C GLN A 78 18.02 -0.04 -11.27
N HIS A 79 18.32 -0.52 -12.42
CA HIS A 79 19.63 -0.72 -13.04
C HIS A 79 20.85 -0.92 -12.12
N TRP A 80 21.12 0.03 -11.21
CA TRP A 80 22.24 -0.03 -10.29
C TRP A 80 21.80 0.10 -8.83
N PHE A 81 22.15 -0.91 -8.07
CA PHE A 81 22.08 -0.94 -6.60
C PHE A 81 23.18 -1.88 -6.09
N ASP A 82 23.59 -1.70 -4.87
CA ASP A 82 24.62 -2.54 -4.23
C ASP A 82 24.23 -2.83 -2.78
N ASN A 83 24.92 -3.80 -2.17
CA ASN A 83 24.75 -4.17 -0.75
C ASN A 83 23.29 -4.41 -0.33
N LEU A 84 22.51 -5.06 -1.19
CA LEU A 84 21.15 -5.42 -0.84
C LEU A 84 21.17 -6.56 0.19
N GLU A 85 20.82 -6.21 1.43
CA GLU A 85 20.67 -7.15 2.54
C GLU A 85 19.21 -7.15 3.00
N VAL A 86 18.62 -8.34 3.07
CA VAL A 86 17.21 -8.52 3.43
C VAL A 86 17.13 -9.27 4.75
N THR A 87 16.42 -8.69 5.71
CA THR A 87 16.18 -9.26 7.04
C THR A 87 14.68 -9.44 7.28
N ASP A 88 14.30 -9.94 8.44
CA ASP A 88 12.89 -10.09 8.84
C ASP A 88 12.24 -8.74 9.21
N GLU A 89 13.04 -7.74 9.53
CA GLU A 89 12.57 -6.44 10.02
C GLU A 89 12.64 -5.34 8.95
N GLY A 90 13.54 -5.47 7.99
CA GLY A 90 13.76 -4.48 6.96
C GLY A 90 14.83 -4.90 5.97
N PHE A 91 15.30 -3.95 5.17
CA PHE A 91 16.37 -4.20 4.23
C PHE A 91 17.36 -3.03 4.17
N THR A 92 18.62 -3.38 3.87
CA THR A 92 19.67 -2.42 3.59
C THR A 92 19.94 -2.40 2.10
N ILE A 93 20.15 -1.23 1.54
CA ILE A 93 20.49 -1.07 0.12
C ILE A 93 21.37 0.16 -0.08
N THR A 94 22.33 0.08 -1.00
CA THR A 94 23.13 1.22 -1.46
C THR A 94 22.60 1.69 -2.80
N LEU A 95 22.24 2.96 -2.87
CA LEU A 95 21.71 3.61 -4.07
C LEU A 95 22.52 4.87 -4.39
N ASN A 96 22.53 5.27 -5.67
CA ASN A 96 23.17 6.51 -6.11
C ASN A 96 22.17 7.68 -6.05
N PHE A 97 22.57 8.71 -5.33
CA PHE A 97 21.88 10.00 -5.29
C PHE A 97 22.74 11.06 -5.99
N GLY A 98 22.52 11.20 -7.31
CA GLY A 98 23.44 11.95 -8.15
C GLY A 98 24.75 11.22 -8.32
N ASP A 99 25.87 11.82 -7.83
CA ASP A 99 27.20 11.21 -7.86
C ASP A 99 27.63 10.59 -6.52
N ASN A 100 26.70 10.53 -5.55
CA ASN A 100 27.00 10.02 -4.20
C ASN A 100 26.27 8.70 -3.95
N PRO A 101 27.00 7.59 -3.78
CA PRO A 101 26.42 6.35 -3.30
C PRO A 101 26.13 6.43 -1.80
N GLU A 102 24.91 6.19 -1.40
CA GLU A 102 24.47 6.20 -0.01
C GLU A 102 23.82 4.88 0.37
N THR A 103 24.14 4.40 1.54
CA THR A 103 23.54 3.19 2.11
C THR A 103 22.39 3.58 3.00
N LEU A 104 21.24 2.96 2.76
CA LEU A 104 20.02 3.17 3.51
C LEU A 104 19.61 1.88 4.19
N TYR A 105 19.08 1.98 5.41
CA TYR A 105 18.32 0.92 6.06
C TYR A 105 16.86 1.33 6.17
N ILE A 106 15.98 0.51 5.63
CA ILE A 106 14.53 0.78 5.56
C ILE A 106 13.80 -0.38 6.23
N PRO A 107 13.23 -0.17 7.44
CA PRO A 107 12.37 -1.16 8.07
C PRO A 107 11.04 -1.24 7.32
N TYR A 108 10.45 -2.43 7.27
CA TYR A 108 9.16 -2.62 6.58
C TYR A 108 8.04 -1.78 7.18
N ASP A 109 8.12 -1.47 8.47
CA ASP A 109 7.14 -0.64 9.18
C ASP A 109 7.17 0.83 8.75
N ALA A 110 8.29 1.30 8.22
CA ALA A 110 8.42 2.64 7.69
C ALA A 110 7.88 2.78 6.25
N ILE A 111 7.68 1.67 5.54
CA ILE A 111 7.23 1.69 4.15
C ILE A 111 5.77 2.12 4.08
N LYS A 112 5.51 3.15 3.28
CA LYS A 112 4.16 3.64 2.96
C LYS A 112 3.63 3.04 1.66
N THR A 113 4.46 2.98 0.63
CA THR A 113 4.09 2.39 -0.66
C THR A 113 5.26 1.59 -1.26
N PHE A 114 4.90 0.53 -1.95
CA PHE A 114 5.80 -0.27 -2.77
C PHE A 114 5.15 -0.50 -4.13
N VAL A 115 5.75 -0.01 -5.20
CA VAL A 115 5.16 -0.02 -6.54
C VAL A 115 6.16 -0.52 -7.57
N ASP A 116 5.72 -1.39 -8.44
CA ASP A 116 6.42 -1.79 -9.67
C ASP A 116 5.59 -1.39 -10.88
N PRO A 117 5.89 -0.25 -11.51
CA PRO A 117 5.11 0.23 -12.66
C PRO A 117 5.24 -0.64 -13.91
N SER A 118 6.31 -1.44 -14.01
CA SER A 118 6.55 -2.29 -15.18
C SER A 118 5.46 -3.35 -15.38
N VAL A 119 4.82 -3.76 -14.28
CA VAL A 119 3.74 -4.75 -14.25
C VAL A 119 2.46 -4.19 -13.62
N GLU A 120 2.37 -2.88 -13.45
CA GLU A 120 1.22 -2.19 -12.81
C GLU A 120 0.87 -2.76 -11.43
N PHE A 121 1.89 -3.17 -10.68
CA PHE A 121 1.74 -3.70 -9.33
C PHE A 121 2.03 -2.62 -8.29
N GLY A 122 1.18 -2.52 -7.26
CA GLY A 122 1.40 -1.58 -6.16
C GLY A 122 0.78 -2.06 -4.85
N LEU A 123 1.49 -1.81 -3.77
CA LEU A 123 1.04 -1.99 -2.39
C LEU A 123 1.05 -0.63 -1.69
N ARG A 124 -0.01 -0.33 -0.93
CA ARG A 124 -0.10 0.82 -0.06
C ARG A 124 -0.35 0.34 1.37
N PHE A 125 0.49 0.79 2.28
CA PHE A 125 0.32 0.55 3.70
C PHE A 125 -0.46 1.74 4.29
N GLU A 126 -1.63 1.45 4.84
CA GLU A 126 -2.38 2.46 5.59
C GLU A 126 -1.76 2.57 6.98
N THR A 127 -1.20 3.72 7.30
CA THR A 127 -0.81 4.04 8.66
C THR A 127 -2.08 4.28 9.47
N GLN A 128 -2.19 3.67 10.63
CA GLN A 128 -3.37 3.77 11.52
C GLN A 128 -3.64 5.20 12.04
N ASP A 129 -2.87 6.19 11.62
CA ASP A 129 -3.02 7.60 12.02
C ASP A 129 -3.99 8.41 11.14
N GLU A 130 -4.56 7.82 10.10
CA GLU A 130 -5.70 8.39 9.38
C GLU A 130 -7.01 7.71 9.81
N GLU A 131 -7.38 7.88 11.09
CA GLU A 131 -8.78 7.81 11.49
C GLU A 131 -9.51 9.01 10.88
N SER A 132 -9.92 8.89 9.63
CA SER A 132 -11.14 9.54 9.21
C SER A 132 -11.52 9.08 7.81
N ASP A 133 -12.72 8.58 7.77
CA ASP A 133 -13.53 8.38 6.58
C ASP A 133 -13.35 7.06 5.80
N ALA A 134 -13.34 5.94 6.54
CA ALA A 134 -14.03 4.80 6.01
C ALA A 134 -15.53 5.11 6.12
N SER A 135 -16.07 5.75 5.12
CA SER A 135 -17.51 5.73 4.91
C SER A 135 -17.91 4.26 4.76
N VAL A 136 -18.31 3.69 5.87
CA VAL A 136 -19.11 2.48 5.89
C VAL A 136 -20.31 2.85 5.03
N VAL A 137 -20.40 2.31 3.84
CA VAL A 137 -21.65 2.31 3.10
C VAL A 137 -22.56 1.43 3.95
N ASP A 138 -23.35 2.06 4.80
CA ASP A 138 -24.46 1.44 5.45
C ASP A 138 -25.37 0.84 4.37
N ILE A 139 -25.25 -0.48 4.19
CA ILE A 139 -26.21 -1.27 3.45
C ILE A 139 -27.32 -1.63 4.45
N ASP A 140 -27.94 -0.63 5.00
CA ASP A 140 -29.19 -0.84 5.73
C ASP A 140 -30.11 0.33 5.45
N GLU A 141 -31.23 -0.04 4.89
CA GLU A 141 -32.41 0.73 4.54
C GLU A 141 -32.56 1.02 3.04
N ALA A 142 -32.90 -0.05 2.30
CA ALA A 142 -33.76 0.10 1.16
C ALA A 142 -35.19 0.28 1.69
N PRO A 143 -35.84 1.43 1.52
CA PRO A 143 -37.27 1.50 1.74
C PRO A 143 -37.99 0.72 0.62
N MET A 144 -38.53 -0.44 0.97
CA MET A 144 -39.62 -1.01 0.25
C MET A 144 -40.84 -0.13 0.56
N ASP A 145 -41.25 0.62 -0.37
CA ASP A 145 -42.64 0.83 -0.76
C ASP A 145 -42.75 2.13 -1.57
N GLU A 146 -43.10 2.05 -2.78
CA GLU A 146 -44.40 2.52 -3.28
C GLU A 146 -44.48 2.26 -4.80
N MET A 147 -45.35 1.39 -5.14
CA MET A 147 -45.87 1.25 -6.51
C MET A 147 -46.54 2.56 -6.90
N VAL A 148 -45.97 3.25 -7.88
CA VAL A 148 -46.71 4.22 -8.68
C VAL A 148 -46.74 3.73 -10.11
N GLU A 149 -47.93 3.49 -10.58
CA GLU A 149 -48.27 3.05 -11.92
C GLU A 149 -47.78 4.04 -13.01
N PRO A 150 -47.59 3.57 -14.26
CA PRO A 150 -46.93 4.34 -15.30
C PRO A 150 -47.87 5.36 -15.93
N GLU A 151 -47.49 6.61 -15.91
CA GLU A 151 -48.03 7.58 -16.86
C GLU A 151 -47.18 7.63 -18.13
N ASP A 152 -47.86 7.33 -19.23
CA ASP A 152 -47.44 7.45 -20.60
C ASP A 152 -46.77 8.78 -20.88
N HIS A 153 -45.50 8.77 -21.22
CA HIS A 153 -44.87 9.77 -22.06
C HIS A 153 -43.97 9.11 -23.08
N ASP A 154 -44.50 9.05 -24.28
CA ASP A 154 -43.86 8.88 -25.55
C ASP A 154 -42.58 9.76 -25.63
N ASP A 155 -41.43 9.12 -25.57
CA ASP A 155 -40.20 9.70 -26.07
C ASP A 155 -39.26 8.60 -26.60
N THR A 156 -39.09 8.65 -27.90
CA THR A 156 -38.33 7.74 -28.73
C THR A 156 -36.89 7.54 -28.22
N PRO A 157 -36.37 6.30 -28.17
CA PRO A 157 -35.00 6.05 -27.83
C PRO A 157 -34.10 6.55 -28.96
N LYS A 158 -33.21 7.52 -28.65
CA LYS A 158 -32.08 7.84 -29.49
C LYS A 158 -31.15 6.64 -29.51
N GLU A 159 -31.06 6.04 -30.68
CA GLU A 159 -30.13 4.96 -30.99
C GLU A 159 -28.70 5.39 -30.57
N ALA A 160 -28.08 4.62 -29.64
CA ALA A 160 -26.69 4.72 -29.36
C ALA A 160 -25.94 4.19 -30.60
N GLU A 161 -25.24 5.10 -31.25
CA GLU A 161 -24.40 4.82 -32.40
C GLU A 161 -23.22 3.95 -31.93
N ILE A 162 -23.26 2.66 -32.33
CA ILE A 162 -22.16 1.73 -32.10
C ILE A 162 -21.04 2.10 -33.05
N VAL A 163 -20.02 2.78 -32.54
CA VAL A 163 -18.81 3.07 -33.30
C VAL A 163 -18.02 1.78 -33.45
N SER A 164 -18.03 1.22 -34.67
CA SER A 164 -17.26 0.06 -35.05
C SER A 164 -15.75 0.41 -35.06
N LEU A 165 -14.95 -0.32 -34.27
CA LEU A 165 -13.50 -0.17 -34.14
C LEU A 165 -12.68 -0.61 -35.37
N ASP A 166 -13.36 -1.00 -36.48
CA ASP A 166 -12.68 -1.50 -37.68
C ASP A 166 -12.04 -0.40 -38.58
N GLN A 167 -12.21 0.88 -38.25
CA GLN A 167 -11.69 1.96 -39.09
C GLN A 167 -10.26 2.42 -38.75
N PHE A 168 -9.61 1.85 -37.75
CA PHE A 168 -8.24 2.25 -37.35
C PHE A 168 -7.16 1.21 -37.73
N ARG A 169 -7.46 0.31 -38.65
CA ARG A 169 -6.45 -0.63 -39.15
C ARG A 169 -5.93 -0.14 -40.52
N LYS A 170 -4.85 0.64 -40.48
CA LYS A 170 -4.05 0.93 -41.67
C LYS A 170 -2.57 0.83 -41.32
#